data_b929aec843114620ac4fe12c8be37f3c
#
_entry.id   b929aec843114620ac4fe12c8be37f3c
#
_cell.length_a   1.000
_cell.length_b   1.000
_cell.length_c   1.000
_cell.angle_alpha   90.00
_cell.angle_beta   90.00
_cell.angle_gamma   90.00
#
_symmetry.space_group_name_H-M   'P 1'
#
loop_
_entity.id
_entity.type
_entity.pdbx_description
1 polymer ?
#
loop_
_entity_poly.entity_id
_entity_poly.type
_entity_poly.pdbx_seq_one_letter_code
_entity_poly.pdbx_strand_id
1 'polypeptide(L)'
;MNQKISDTKFLNEKKYISLYLVGIAIISLFLKLYTIDFTLPLTSDGLSYLLNSIAHVNGDFSQHPHRSTGWSLFLYPIFSLIDSNDILVYSNISRIVGISLSLISIPVVYCLGNKFFNEKYSLVVACLFAFEPHLNYNSGFGLTEPLYHLLILISFYFLFNEKSKFIIISLVFASFVWWTRFNGITIFIIITIIYFLTQKKDSKTIRNFSIALFLFLIIISPMLIQRADQYGDPFYFAYTGKVFSGSYEQLTSIQVKENPITASEYIENNGIILFIENFVIQGISNIFQTLSRILFPFLIILLPIGIFFSIRAFDQKTKFIKINWVIIILSLLSLTLTFSIIAEKRYLYFIFPFLIIFATIPIQRFTDYGLSTFSFSQRQKNISLIIIISIILLLSVWFTARYDKPDLELENEKIEFSNFAINNLSGNLQREMGHAFDYYALMLIDDPKGNFKNCKVNFVSDYCGIDRSQMVNRITVTGDSL
;
A
#
# COMPACT_ATOMS: atom_id res chain seq x y z
N MET A 1 -28.65 14.85 38.66
CA MET A 1 -27.58 13.95 39.17
C MET A 1 -27.27 12.80 38.20
N ASN A 2 -28.26 12.22 37.52
CA ASN A 2 -28.08 11.09 36.57
C ASN A 2 -27.29 11.44 35.27
N GLN A 3 -27.35 12.68 34.78
CA GLN A 3 -26.64 13.11 33.60
C GLN A 3 -25.12 13.21 33.84
N LYS A 4 -24.70 13.71 35.01
CA LYS A 4 -23.25 13.79 35.38
C LYS A 4 -22.59 12.42 35.58
N ILE A 5 -23.36 11.40 36.04
CA ILE A 5 -22.87 10.03 36.22
C ILE A 5 -22.72 9.34 34.86
N SER A 6 -23.64 9.61 33.91
CA SER A 6 -23.55 9.14 32.52
C SER A 6 -22.32 9.70 31.80
N ASP A 7 -22.05 11.00 31.98
CA ASP A 7 -20.92 11.66 31.32
C ASP A 7 -19.56 11.20 31.85
N THR A 8 -19.46 10.95 33.16
CA THR A 8 -18.21 10.45 33.76
C THR A 8 -17.92 9.00 33.39
N LYS A 9 -18.94 8.15 33.25
CA LYS A 9 -18.78 6.77 32.81
C LYS A 9 -18.38 6.71 31.33
N PHE A 10 -19.00 7.52 30.48
CA PHE A 10 -18.66 7.65 29.08
C PHE A 10 -17.24 8.20 28.82
N LEU A 11 -16.79 9.18 29.60
CA LEU A 11 -15.43 9.73 29.56
C LEU A 11 -14.40 8.69 30.00
N ASN A 12 -14.71 7.87 31.01
CA ASN A 12 -13.83 6.78 31.44
C ASN A 12 -13.72 5.66 30.39
N GLU A 13 -14.82 5.26 29.77
CA GLU A 13 -14.81 4.25 28.69
C GLU A 13 -13.96 4.72 27.50
N LYS A 14 -14.11 5.97 27.04
CA LYS A 14 -13.26 6.54 25.97
C LYS A 14 -11.79 6.60 26.34
N LYS A 15 -11.46 6.92 27.60
CA LYS A 15 -10.08 6.93 28.08
C LYS A 15 -9.44 5.55 28.00
N TYR A 16 -10.15 4.48 28.32
CA TYR A 16 -9.65 3.11 28.22
C TYR A 16 -9.44 2.69 26.76
N ILE A 17 -10.34 3.04 25.85
CA ILE A 17 -10.18 2.75 24.41
C ILE A 17 -8.92 3.41 23.86
N SER A 18 -8.68 4.69 24.18
CA SER A 18 -7.47 5.39 23.75
C SER A 18 -6.20 4.72 24.31
N LEU A 19 -6.24 4.27 25.55
CA LEU A 19 -5.11 3.56 26.18
C LEU A 19 -4.83 2.22 25.47
N TYR A 20 -5.87 1.45 25.12
CA TYR A 20 -5.73 0.21 24.36
C TYR A 20 -5.16 0.46 22.96
N LEU A 21 -5.64 1.48 22.25
CA LEU A 21 -5.10 1.85 20.93
C LEU A 21 -3.63 2.26 20.99
N VAL A 22 -3.23 3.00 22.01
CA VAL A 22 -1.81 3.34 22.24
C VAL A 22 -0.99 2.07 22.52
N GLY A 23 -1.48 1.16 23.36
CA GLY A 23 -0.81 -0.12 23.62
C GLY A 23 -0.65 -0.96 22.36
N ILE A 24 -1.70 -1.05 21.52
CA ILE A 24 -1.67 -1.76 20.23
C ILE A 24 -0.63 -1.11 19.29
N ALA A 25 -0.61 0.23 19.22
CA ALA A 25 0.33 0.98 18.39
C ALA A 25 1.79 0.77 18.84
N ILE A 26 2.05 0.75 20.15
CA ILE A 26 3.39 0.48 20.69
C ILE A 26 3.86 -0.94 20.31
N ILE A 27 3.02 -1.95 20.47
CA ILE A 27 3.37 -3.33 20.09
C ILE A 27 3.64 -3.40 18.57
N SER A 28 2.78 -2.78 17.75
CA SER A 28 2.98 -2.71 16.31
C SER A 28 4.28 -1.97 15.94
N LEU A 29 4.63 -0.91 16.67
CA LEU A 29 5.90 -0.20 16.45
C LEU A 29 7.10 -1.13 16.67
N PHE A 30 7.11 -1.92 17.74
CA PHE A 30 8.19 -2.90 17.98
C PHE A 30 8.28 -3.93 16.87
N LEU A 31 7.14 -4.45 16.37
CA LEU A 31 7.12 -5.39 15.24
C LEU A 31 7.73 -4.78 13.98
N LYS A 32 7.44 -3.50 13.70
CA LYS A 32 7.97 -2.77 12.54
C LYS A 32 9.48 -2.53 12.67
N LEU A 33 9.92 -2.02 13.83
CA LEU A 33 11.34 -1.73 14.09
C LEU A 33 12.21 -2.98 14.05
N TYR A 34 11.66 -4.15 14.42
CA TYR A 34 12.40 -5.40 14.38
C TYR A 34 12.83 -5.81 12.96
N THR A 35 12.07 -5.43 11.93
CA THR A 35 12.30 -5.84 10.53
C THR A 35 13.14 -4.85 9.72
N ILE A 36 13.49 -3.71 10.30
CA ILE A 36 14.12 -2.61 9.56
C ILE A 36 15.57 -2.46 10.00
N ASP A 37 16.46 -2.32 9.03
CA ASP A 37 17.84 -1.88 9.25
C ASP A 37 17.96 -0.40 8.86
N PHE A 38 18.40 0.42 9.81
CA PHE A 38 18.60 1.85 9.63
C PHE A 38 20.03 2.22 9.22
N THR A 39 20.92 1.24 9.12
CA THR A 39 22.32 1.46 8.72
C THR A 39 22.50 1.40 7.19
N LEU A 40 21.55 0.81 6.48
CA LEU A 40 21.55 0.72 5.03
C LEU A 40 20.63 1.77 4.39
N PRO A 41 20.98 2.35 3.24
CA PRO A 41 20.07 3.24 2.51
C PRO A 41 18.90 2.46 1.92
N LEU A 42 17.86 3.18 1.44
CA LEU A 42 16.79 2.59 0.66
C LEU A 42 17.32 2.12 -0.70
N THR A 43 16.78 1.00 -1.18
CA THR A 43 17.11 0.42 -2.48
C THR A 43 15.86 0.27 -3.35
N SER A 44 16.03 -0.07 -4.61
CA SER A 44 14.96 -0.37 -5.57
C SER A 44 13.88 0.72 -5.63
N ASP A 45 12.61 0.34 -5.48
CA ASP A 45 11.48 1.27 -5.56
C ASP A 45 11.54 2.38 -4.50
N GLY A 46 11.97 2.06 -3.28
CA GLY A 46 12.09 3.04 -2.18
C GLY A 46 13.08 4.15 -2.52
N LEU A 47 14.23 3.77 -3.06
CA LEU A 47 15.25 4.71 -3.53
C LEU A 47 14.71 5.62 -4.63
N SER A 48 14.02 5.08 -5.62
CA SER A 48 13.47 5.88 -6.70
C SER A 48 12.45 6.94 -6.21
N TYR A 49 11.59 6.61 -5.25
CA TYR A 49 10.69 7.60 -4.64
C TYR A 49 11.44 8.65 -3.82
N LEU A 50 12.49 8.24 -3.12
CA LEU A 50 13.35 9.13 -2.35
C LEU A 50 14.03 10.15 -3.28
N LEU A 51 14.67 9.69 -4.36
CA LEU A 51 15.33 10.54 -5.34
C LEU A 51 14.36 11.51 -6.02
N ASN A 52 13.15 11.06 -6.37
CA ASN A 52 12.10 11.95 -6.87
C ASN A 52 11.70 13.03 -5.84
N SER A 53 11.68 12.68 -4.55
CA SER A 53 11.39 13.67 -3.50
C SER A 53 12.47 14.73 -3.40
N ILE A 54 13.75 14.34 -3.53
CA ILE A 54 14.90 15.27 -3.56
C ILE A 54 14.85 16.12 -4.84
N ALA A 55 14.49 15.54 -5.99
CA ALA A 55 14.30 16.29 -7.22
C ALA A 55 13.24 17.40 -7.05
N HIS A 56 12.12 17.10 -6.37
CA HIS A 56 11.10 18.12 -6.04
C HIS A 56 11.65 19.22 -5.13
N VAL A 57 12.53 18.93 -4.17
CA VAL A 57 13.20 19.94 -3.34
C VAL A 57 14.03 20.89 -4.20
N ASN A 58 14.60 20.40 -5.30
CA ASN A 58 15.38 21.18 -6.25
C ASN A 58 14.53 21.84 -7.35
N GLY A 59 13.20 21.78 -7.24
CA GLY A 59 12.26 22.44 -8.16
C GLY A 59 11.92 21.62 -9.41
N ASP A 60 12.38 20.38 -9.53
CA ASP A 60 11.98 19.46 -10.60
C ASP A 60 10.76 18.65 -10.18
N PHE A 61 9.59 19.00 -10.72
CA PHE A 61 8.33 18.32 -10.47
C PHE A 61 7.90 17.39 -11.61
N SER A 62 8.84 17.00 -12.49
CA SER A 62 8.52 16.12 -13.61
C SER A 62 7.89 14.81 -13.14
N GLN A 63 6.93 14.33 -13.94
CA GLN A 63 6.21 13.09 -13.65
C GLN A 63 7.06 11.88 -14.06
N HIS A 64 7.14 10.90 -13.21
CA HIS A 64 7.78 9.63 -13.55
C HIS A 64 6.85 8.77 -14.43
N PRO A 65 7.33 8.17 -15.54
CA PRO A 65 6.47 7.40 -16.45
C PRO A 65 5.88 6.13 -15.82
N HIS A 66 6.62 5.48 -14.93
CA HIS A 66 6.25 4.21 -14.27
C HIS A 66 5.73 4.36 -12.85
N ARG A 67 5.77 5.57 -12.27
CA ARG A 67 5.46 5.80 -10.86
C ARG A 67 4.57 7.01 -10.67
N SER A 68 3.72 6.93 -9.66
CA SER A 68 2.95 8.08 -9.21
C SER A 68 3.78 8.97 -8.29
N THR A 69 3.58 10.27 -8.35
CA THR A 69 4.39 11.26 -7.61
C THR A 69 3.85 11.60 -6.23
N GLY A 70 2.67 11.10 -5.85
CA GLY A 70 2.02 11.49 -4.60
C GLY A 70 2.83 11.19 -3.34
N TRP A 71 3.58 10.08 -3.29
CA TRP A 71 4.47 9.78 -2.17
C TRP A 71 5.65 10.75 -2.13
N SER A 72 6.28 11.01 -3.27
CA SER A 72 7.40 11.95 -3.37
C SER A 72 6.97 13.38 -3.05
N LEU A 73 5.80 13.81 -3.49
CA LEU A 73 5.21 15.10 -3.13
C LEU A 73 4.85 15.20 -1.64
N PHE A 74 4.46 14.10 -1.01
CA PHE A 74 4.19 14.05 0.42
C PHE A 74 5.48 14.18 1.24
N LEU A 75 6.59 13.59 0.79
CA LEU A 75 7.90 13.70 1.43
C LEU A 75 8.59 15.04 1.15
N TYR A 76 8.31 15.69 0.03
CA TYR A 76 8.94 16.94 -0.41
C TYR A 76 8.99 18.02 0.69
N PRO A 77 7.89 18.42 1.37
CA PRO A 77 7.94 19.43 2.41
C PRO A 77 8.78 19.02 3.62
N ILE A 78 8.88 17.73 3.91
CA ILE A 78 9.71 17.20 5.00
C ILE A 78 11.18 17.28 4.59
N PHE A 79 11.51 16.87 3.38
CA PHE A 79 12.88 16.89 2.86
C PHE A 79 13.41 18.30 2.64
N SER A 80 12.53 19.27 2.33
CA SER A 80 12.93 20.68 2.19
C SER A 80 13.44 21.30 3.49
N LEU A 81 13.07 20.74 4.64
CA LEU A 81 13.52 21.19 5.98
C LEU A 81 14.84 20.54 6.40
N ILE A 82 15.34 19.57 5.65
CA ILE A 82 16.53 18.80 6.00
C ILE A 82 17.73 19.43 5.27
N ASP A 83 18.78 19.70 6.03
CA ASP A 83 20.08 20.15 5.50
C ASP A 83 21.11 19.04 5.73
N SER A 84 21.19 18.09 4.81
CA SER A 84 22.14 16.97 4.85
C SER A 84 22.54 16.56 3.45
N ASN A 85 23.79 16.17 3.28
CA ASN A 85 24.32 15.55 2.06
C ASN A 85 24.28 14.02 2.16
N ASP A 86 23.96 13.46 3.34
CA ASP A 86 23.91 12.03 3.55
C ASP A 86 22.54 11.45 3.12
N ILE A 87 22.57 10.60 2.10
CA ILE A 87 21.38 9.91 1.58
C ILE A 87 20.74 8.97 2.60
N LEU A 88 21.53 8.48 3.58
CA LEU A 88 21.03 7.63 4.65
C LEU A 88 20.06 8.39 5.57
N VAL A 89 20.29 9.69 5.78
CA VAL A 89 19.38 10.55 6.55
C VAL A 89 18.01 10.61 5.87
N TYR A 90 17.97 10.86 4.56
CA TYR A 90 16.71 10.89 3.79
C TYR A 90 16.03 9.52 3.74
N SER A 91 16.81 8.44 3.62
CA SER A 91 16.32 7.06 3.66
C SER A 91 15.62 6.76 4.97
N ASN A 92 16.26 7.10 6.09
CA ASN A 92 15.72 6.85 7.42
C ASN A 92 14.50 7.71 7.73
N ILE A 93 14.46 8.96 7.28
CA ILE A 93 13.27 9.81 7.41
C ILE A 93 12.10 9.23 6.60
N SER A 94 12.34 8.77 5.36
CA SER A 94 11.29 8.12 4.56
C SER A 94 10.73 6.89 5.27
N ARG A 95 11.57 6.05 5.90
CA ARG A 95 11.16 4.90 6.73
C ARG A 95 10.32 5.34 7.92
N ILE A 96 10.79 6.31 8.70
CA ILE A 96 10.09 6.83 9.89
C ILE A 96 8.72 7.39 9.51
N VAL A 97 8.62 8.12 8.40
CA VAL A 97 7.34 8.64 7.89
C VAL A 97 6.41 7.50 7.52
N GLY A 98 6.89 6.48 6.80
CA GLY A 98 6.10 5.30 6.44
C GLY A 98 5.58 4.54 7.66
N ILE A 99 6.43 4.32 8.67
CA ILE A 99 6.06 3.70 9.96
C ILE A 99 5.00 4.55 10.66
N SER A 100 5.18 5.86 10.73
CA SER A 100 4.26 6.78 11.40
C SER A 100 2.87 6.76 10.75
N LEU A 101 2.78 6.79 9.43
CA LEU A 101 1.52 6.68 8.69
C LEU A 101 0.83 5.34 8.93
N SER A 102 1.60 4.26 8.98
CA SER A 102 1.06 2.93 9.29
C SER A 102 0.52 2.85 10.72
N LEU A 103 1.16 3.48 11.70
CA LEU A 103 0.65 3.59 13.08
C LEU A 103 -0.61 4.46 13.16
N ILE A 104 -0.65 5.59 12.45
CA ILE A 104 -1.84 6.45 12.36
C ILE A 104 -3.01 5.71 11.72
N SER A 105 -2.76 4.74 10.87
CA SER A 105 -3.81 3.89 10.27
C SER A 105 -4.56 3.05 11.32
N ILE A 106 -3.94 2.67 12.45
CA ILE A 106 -4.54 1.82 13.48
C ILE A 106 -5.83 2.45 14.08
N PRO A 107 -5.83 3.70 14.59
CA PRO A 107 -7.07 4.33 15.08
C PRO A 107 -8.10 4.54 13.95
N VAL A 108 -7.69 4.77 12.70
CA VAL A 108 -8.63 4.89 11.58
C VAL A 108 -9.31 3.55 11.30
N VAL A 109 -8.57 2.43 11.35
CA VAL A 109 -9.11 1.07 11.23
C VAL A 109 -10.07 0.75 12.38
N TYR A 110 -9.75 1.16 13.62
CA TYR A 110 -10.69 1.07 14.74
C TYR A 110 -12.00 1.82 14.45
N CYS A 111 -11.91 3.06 13.98
CA CYS A 111 -13.08 3.87 13.64
C CYS A 111 -13.90 3.23 12.48
N LEU A 112 -13.22 2.64 11.50
CA LEU A 112 -13.86 1.88 10.43
C LEU A 112 -14.55 0.62 10.99
N GLY A 113 -13.89 -0.13 11.87
CA GLY A 113 -14.42 -1.29 12.57
C GLY A 113 -15.73 -1.00 13.31
N ASN A 114 -15.87 0.19 13.92
CA ASN A 114 -17.09 0.62 14.61
C ASN A 114 -18.32 0.74 13.68
N LYS A 115 -18.12 0.79 12.35
CA LYS A 115 -19.22 0.71 11.40
C LYS A 115 -19.82 -0.70 11.32
N PHE A 116 -19.02 -1.72 11.63
CA PHE A 116 -19.39 -3.14 11.52
C PHE A 116 -19.70 -3.77 12.88
N PHE A 117 -18.94 -3.41 13.90
CA PHE A 117 -18.95 -4.04 15.22
C PHE A 117 -19.23 -3.03 16.34
N ASN A 118 -19.32 -3.50 17.57
CA ASN A 118 -19.23 -2.67 18.77
C ASN A 118 -17.75 -2.35 19.08
N GLU A 119 -17.51 -1.46 20.05
CA GLU A 119 -16.18 -0.98 20.43
C GLU A 119 -15.18 -2.10 20.75
N LYS A 120 -15.65 -3.16 21.47
CA LYS A 120 -14.84 -4.32 21.84
C LYS A 120 -14.27 -5.04 20.61
N TYR A 121 -15.11 -5.35 19.62
CA TYR A 121 -14.66 -6.05 18.42
C TYR A 121 -14.00 -5.12 17.39
N SER A 122 -14.25 -3.83 17.47
CA SER A 122 -13.49 -2.82 16.72
C SER A 122 -12.03 -2.72 17.19
N LEU A 123 -11.77 -2.93 18.50
CA LEU A 123 -10.40 -3.11 19.01
C LEU A 123 -9.76 -4.40 18.47
N VAL A 124 -10.54 -5.48 18.30
CA VAL A 124 -10.04 -6.72 17.66
C VAL A 124 -9.65 -6.45 16.21
N VAL A 125 -10.46 -5.71 15.45
CA VAL A 125 -10.11 -5.29 14.08
C VAL A 125 -8.79 -4.52 14.07
N ALA A 126 -8.63 -3.55 15.00
CA ALA A 126 -7.40 -2.79 15.14
C ALA A 126 -6.19 -3.67 15.52
N CYS A 127 -6.35 -4.65 16.42
CA CYS A 127 -5.30 -5.62 16.78
C CYS A 127 -4.88 -6.48 15.57
N LEU A 128 -5.85 -7.06 14.84
CA LEU A 128 -5.56 -7.88 13.67
C LEU A 128 -4.81 -7.09 12.59
N PHE A 129 -5.17 -5.82 12.39
CA PHE A 129 -4.48 -4.95 11.45
C PHE A 129 -3.07 -4.58 11.94
N ALA A 130 -2.94 -4.19 13.21
CA ALA A 130 -1.67 -3.77 13.80
C ALA A 130 -0.64 -4.91 13.89
N PHE A 131 -1.11 -6.16 14.04
CA PHE A 131 -0.27 -7.35 14.19
C PHE A 131 -0.10 -8.12 12.87
N GLU A 132 -0.60 -7.60 11.75
CA GLU A 132 -0.42 -8.22 10.45
C GLU A 132 1.05 -8.10 10.01
N PRO A 133 1.78 -9.23 9.84
CA PRO A 133 3.24 -9.19 9.64
C PRO A 133 3.64 -8.55 8.32
N HIS A 134 2.90 -8.79 7.23
CA HIS A 134 3.23 -8.25 5.91
C HIS A 134 3.07 -6.73 5.86
N LEU A 135 2.05 -6.17 6.52
CA LEU A 135 1.87 -4.72 6.64
C LEU A 135 2.96 -4.09 7.51
N ASN A 136 3.38 -4.79 8.59
CA ASN A 136 4.46 -4.33 9.45
C ASN A 136 5.79 -4.29 8.69
N TYR A 137 6.13 -5.37 8.01
CA TYR A 137 7.34 -5.47 7.20
C TYR A 137 7.39 -4.40 6.10
N ASN A 138 6.29 -4.23 5.35
CA ASN A 138 6.24 -3.29 4.22
C ASN A 138 6.33 -1.81 4.63
N SER A 139 6.03 -1.47 5.90
CA SER A 139 5.99 -0.07 6.35
C SER A 139 7.35 0.63 6.39
N GLY A 140 8.44 -0.14 6.41
CA GLY A 140 9.80 0.37 6.52
C GLY A 140 10.58 0.51 5.22
N PHE A 141 9.97 0.24 4.06
CA PHE A 141 10.69 0.28 2.78
C PHE A 141 10.68 1.63 2.06
N GLY A 142 10.14 2.69 2.68
CA GLY A 142 10.03 4.00 2.03
C GLY A 142 9.10 4.02 0.83
N LEU A 143 8.10 3.14 0.82
CA LEU A 143 7.16 2.92 -0.29
C LEU A 143 5.84 3.68 -0.09
N THR A 144 5.03 3.69 -1.13
CA THR A 144 3.73 4.39 -1.17
C THR A 144 2.66 3.77 -0.29
N GLU A 145 2.77 2.48 0.05
CA GLU A 145 1.72 1.68 0.67
C GLU A 145 1.19 2.26 2.00
N PRO A 146 2.01 2.74 2.95
CA PRO A 146 1.50 3.31 4.20
C PRO A 146 0.58 4.52 3.99
N LEU A 147 0.97 5.45 3.10
CA LEU A 147 0.13 6.61 2.75
C LEU A 147 -1.12 6.17 1.98
N TYR A 148 -0.96 5.29 1.01
CA TYR A 148 -2.04 4.74 0.20
C TYR A 148 -3.12 4.08 1.05
N HIS A 149 -2.72 3.23 2.01
CA HIS A 149 -3.64 2.57 2.94
C HIS A 149 -4.37 3.57 3.83
N LEU A 150 -3.66 4.52 4.42
CA LEU A 150 -4.27 5.53 5.27
C LEU A 150 -5.33 6.35 4.52
N LEU A 151 -5.02 6.79 3.31
CA LEU A 151 -5.95 7.56 2.47
C LEU A 151 -7.18 6.74 2.06
N ILE A 152 -7.02 5.47 1.72
CA ILE A 152 -8.12 4.54 1.44
C ILE A 152 -9.01 4.37 2.67
N LEU A 153 -8.43 4.10 3.84
CA LEU A 153 -9.16 3.92 5.09
C LEU A 153 -10.01 5.16 5.43
N ILE A 154 -9.44 6.35 5.29
CA ILE A 154 -10.16 7.61 5.53
C ILE A 154 -11.28 7.77 4.50
N SER A 155 -11.03 7.50 3.21
CA SER A 155 -12.03 7.58 2.16
C SER A 155 -13.24 6.70 2.47
N PHE A 156 -13.02 5.43 2.81
CA PHE A 156 -14.10 4.51 3.16
C PHE A 156 -14.77 4.80 4.49
N TYR A 157 -14.04 5.29 5.50
CA TYR A 157 -14.63 5.73 6.75
C TYR A 157 -15.69 6.82 6.53
N PHE A 158 -15.43 7.81 5.67
CA PHE A 158 -16.38 8.84 5.31
C PHE A 158 -17.50 8.33 4.40
N LEU A 159 -17.21 7.42 3.47
CA LEU A 159 -18.22 6.78 2.63
C LEU A 159 -19.28 6.02 3.45
N PHE A 160 -18.85 5.33 4.52
CA PHE A 160 -19.75 4.59 5.41
C PHE A 160 -20.58 5.49 6.34
N ASN A 161 -20.55 6.80 6.13
CA ASN A 161 -21.42 7.69 6.85
C ASN A 161 -22.80 7.73 6.17
N GLU A 162 -23.87 7.73 6.97
CA GLU A 162 -25.24 7.74 6.45
C GLU A 162 -25.63 9.05 5.75
N LYS A 163 -24.94 10.15 6.06
CA LYS A 163 -25.22 11.48 5.47
C LYS A 163 -24.52 11.61 4.12
N SER A 164 -25.28 11.77 3.04
CA SER A 164 -24.79 11.87 1.65
C SER A 164 -23.67 12.91 1.43
N LYS A 165 -23.63 13.98 2.24
CA LYS A 165 -22.60 15.03 2.12
C LYS A 165 -21.16 14.55 2.39
N PHE A 166 -20.97 13.44 3.12
CA PHE A 166 -19.64 12.93 3.43
C PHE A 166 -18.93 12.30 2.21
N ILE A 167 -19.64 12.10 1.10
CA ILE A 167 -19.02 11.73 -0.18
C ILE A 167 -18.00 12.78 -0.63
N ILE A 168 -18.22 14.06 -0.29
CA ILE A 168 -17.29 15.14 -0.64
C ILE A 168 -15.90 14.84 -0.03
N ILE A 169 -15.87 14.57 1.28
CA ILE A 169 -14.59 14.26 1.97
C ILE A 169 -14.03 12.93 1.45
N SER A 170 -14.90 11.92 1.24
CA SER A 170 -14.49 10.61 0.72
C SER A 170 -13.77 10.74 -0.63
N LEU A 171 -14.31 11.51 -1.59
CA LEU A 171 -13.71 11.70 -2.92
C LEU A 171 -12.49 12.63 -2.91
N VAL A 172 -12.43 13.62 -2.00
CA VAL A 172 -11.20 14.41 -1.78
C VAL A 172 -10.05 13.48 -1.37
N PHE A 173 -10.25 12.57 -0.42
CA PHE A 173 -9.19 11.61 -0.07
C PHE A 173 -8.93 10.60 -1.18
N ALA A 174 -9.95 10.17 -1.94
CA ALA A 174 -9.77 9.28 -3.09
C ALA A 174 -8.93 9.93 -4.21
N SER A 175 -8.98 11.26 -4.39
CA SER A 175 -8.10 11.94 -5.34
C SER A 175 -6.63 11.86 -4.92
N PHE A 176 -6.32 11.99 -3.62
CA PHE A 176 -4.96 11.77 -3.11
C PHE A 176 -4.53 10.29 -3.18
N VAL A 177 -5.47 9.34 -3.10
CA VAL A 177 -5.19 7.92 -3.38
C VAL A 177 -4.66 7.76 -4.81
N TRP A 178 -5.27 8.42 -5.80
CA TRP A 178 -4.81 8.37 -7.19
C TRP A 178 -3.45 9.06 -7.38
N TRP A 179 -3.21 10.19 -6.73
CA TRP A 179 -1.87 10.81 -6.70
C TRP A 179 -0.81 9.86 -6.16
N THR A 180 -1.16 9.09 -5.13
CA THR A 180 -0.21 8.17 -4.47
C THR A 180 0.10 6.95 -5.32
N ARG A 181 -0.91 6.38 -6.02
CA ARG A 181 -0.74 5.24 -6.93
C ARG A 181 -1.70 5.35 -8.10
N PHE A 182 -1.22 5.06 -9.29
CA PHE A 182 -2.02 5.18 -10.52
C PHE A 182 -3.29 4.32 -10.49
N ASN A 183 -3.25 3.14 -9.89
CA ASN A 183 -4.42 2.28 -9.69
C ASN A 183 -5.44 2.84 -8.68
N GLY A 184 -5.17 3.97 -8.04
CA GLY A 184 -6.10 4.66 -7.14
C GLY A 184 -7.41 5.10 -7.82
N ILE A 185 -7.44 5.22 -9.17
CA ILE A 185 -8.69 5.44 -9.91
C ILE A 185 -9.73 4.34 -9.65
N THR A 186 -9.29 3.11 -9.41
CA THR A 186 -10.18 2.01 -9.04
C THR A 186 -10.93 2.30 -7.74
N ILE A 187 -10.26 2.90 -6.76
CA ILE A 187 -10.89 3.27 -5.49
C ILE A 187 -11.98 4.33 -5.70
N PHE A 188 -11.75 5.32 -6.58
CA PHE A 188 -12.79 6.28 -6.97
C PHE A 188 -14.00 5.58 -7.58
N ILE A 189 -13.80 4.63 -8.49
CA ILE A 189 -14.89 3.87 -9.12
C ILE A 189 -15.66 3.05 -8.07
N ILE A 190 -14.97 2.33 -7.18
CA ILE A 190 -15.59 1.54 -6.11
C ILE A 190 -16.41 2.43 -5.19
N ILE A 191 -15.87 3.57 -4.74
CA ILE A 191 -16.57 4.53 -3.89
C ILE A 191 -17.83 5.05 -4.59
N THR A 192 -17.73 5.39 -5.87
CA THR A 192 -18.87 5.89 -6.66
C THR A 192 -19.98 4.85 -6.77
N ILE A 193 -19.65 3.60 -7.09
CA ILE A 193 -20.61 2.50 -7.17
C ILE A 193 -21.31 2.31 -5.82
N ILE A 194 -20.56 2.21 -4.72
CA ILE A 194 -21.11 2.01 -3.38
C ILE A 194 -21.98 3.18 -2.96
N TYR A 195 -21.57 4.41 -3.26
CA TYR A 195 -22.36 5.58 -2.95
C TYR A 195 -23.76 5.52 -3.56
N PHE A 196 -23.87 5.24 -4.86
CA PHE A 196 -25.16 5.14 -5.54
C PHE A 196 -25.96 3.88 -5.18
N LEU A 197 -25.31 2.81 -4.71
CA LEU A 197 -25.99 1.64 -4.17
C LEU A 197 -26.57 1.86 -2.77
N THR A 198 -25.99 2.77 -1.98
CA THR A 198 -26.32 2.91 -0.56
C THR A 198 -27.13 4.14 -0.22
N GLN A 199 -27.03 5.20 -1.01
CA GLN A 199 -27.74 6.46 -0.78
C GLN A 199 -29.09 6.50 -1.50
N LYS A 200 -30.01 7.33 -0.97
CA LYS A 200 -31.30 7.58 -1.61
C LYS A 200 -31.08 8.29 -2.95
N LYS A 201 -31.84 7.91 -3.97
CA LYS A 201 -31.81 8.55 -5.29
C LYS A 201 -32.62 9.86 -5.29
N ASP A 202 -32.10 10.90 -4.64
CA ASP A 202 -32.70 12.22 -4.56
C ASP A 202 -31.76 13.30 -5.14
N SER A 203 -32.30 14.48 -5.41
CA SER A 203 -31.55 15.62 -5.95
C SER A 203 -30.40 16.05 -5.05
N LYS A 204 -30.51 15.84 -3.73
CA LYS A 204 -29.48 16.18 -2.76
C LYS A 204 -28.29 15.23 -2.88
N THR A 205 -28.53 13.95 -3.09
CA THR A 205 -27.49 12.94 -3.32
C THR A 205 -26.74 13.24 -4.61
N ILE A 206 -27.45 13.54 -5.70
CA ILE A 206 -26.82 13.90 -6.99
C ILE A 206 -25.99 15.18 -6.83
N ARG A 207 -26.53 16.23 -6.22
CA ARG A 207 -25.81 17.49 -5.98
C ARG A 207 -24.52 17.26 -5.18
N ASN A 208 -24.58 16.51 -4.08
CA ASN A 208 -23.42 16.23 -3.24
C ASN A 208 -22.34 15.43 -4.01
N PHE A 209 -22.76 14.49 -4.86
CA PHE A 209 -21.86 13.76 -5.72
C PHE A 209 -21.21 14.67 -6.78
N SER A 210 -21.99 15.57 -7.41
CA SER A 210 -21.46 16.52 -8.40
C SER A 210 -20.41 17.45 -7.79
N ILE A 211 -20.65 17.96 -6.58
CA ILE A 211 -19.66 18.77 -5.84
C ILE A 211 -18.41 17.93 -5.53
N ALA A 212 -18.59 16.70 -5.07
CA ALA A 212 -17.50 15.80 -4.74
C ALA A 212 -16.66 15.45 -5.98
N LEU A 213 -17.30 15.17 -7.12
CA LEU A 213 -16.66 14.90 -8.41
C LEU A 213 -15.91 16.13 -8.91
N PHE A 214 -16.49 17.31 -8.81
CA PHE A 214 -15.84 18.56 -9.21
C PHE A 214 -14.53 18.80 -8.40
N LEU A 215 -14.59 18.65 -7.08
CA LEU A 215 -13.40 18.75 -6.23
C LEU A 215 -12.37 17.67 -6.53
N PHE A 216 -12.82 16.44 -6.77
CA PHE A 216 -11.94 15.34 -7.18
C PHE A 216 -11.18 15.71 -8.47
N LEU A 217 -11.88 16.21 -9.50
CA LEU A 217 -11.29 16.61 -10.76
C LEU A 217 -10.30 17.79 -10.60
N ILE A 218 -10.63 18.78 -9.76
CA ILE A 218 -9.70 19.89 -9.47
C ILE A 218 -8.40 19.37 -8.84
N ILE A 219 -8.50 18.47 -7.86
CA ILE A 219 -7.32 17.97 -7.15
C ILE A 219 -6.43 17.12 -8.07
N ILE A 220 -7.00 16.32 -8.97
CA ILE A 220 -6.20 15.49 -9.88
C ILE A 220 -5.72 16.26 -11.13
N SER A 221 -6.35 17.38 -11.48
CA SER A 221 -6.06 18.10 -12.73
C SER A 221 -4.59 18.51 -12.90
N PRO A 222 -3.84 18.97 -11.86
CA PRO A 222 -2.43 19.31 -12.05
C PRO A 222 -1.59 18.12 -12.51
N MET A 223 -1.86 16.92 -11.96
CA MET A 223 -1.17 15.70 -12.38
C MET A 223 -1.51 15.33 -13.83
N LEU A 224 -2.79 15.43 -14.21
CA LEU A 224 -3.24 15.08 -15.56
C LEU A 224 -2.70 16.07 -16.60
N ILE A 225 -2.72 17.37 -16.31
CA ILE A 225 -2.17 18.42 -17.19
C ILE A 225 -0.68 18.18 -17.39
N GLN A 226 0.07 18.00 -16.32
CA GLN A 226 1.51 17.78 -16.39
C GLN A 226 1.86 16.50 -17.18
N ARG A 227 1.06 15.42 -17.05
CA ARG A 227 1.24 14.22 -17.87
C ARG A 227 0.91 14.46 -19.34
N ALA A 228 -0.16 15.21 -19.63
CA ALA A 228 -0.49 15.60 -21.00
C ALA A 228 0.63 16.41 -21.65
N ASP A 229 1.20 17.39 -20.93
CA ASP A 229 2.30 18.22 -21.42
C ASP A 229 3.59 17.41 -21.63
N GLN A 230 3.86 16.44 -20.76
CA GLN A 230 5.11 15.68 -20.77
C GLN A 230 5.08 14.47 -21.72
N TYR A 231 3.90 13.81 -21.86
CA TYR A 231 3.75 12.54 -22.60
C TYR A 231 2.70 12.60 -23.72
N GLY A 232 2.00 13.72 -23.88
CA GLY A 232 0.92 13.86 -24.86
C GLY A 232 -0.41 13.19 -24.47
N ASP A 233 -0.47 12.51 -23.33
CA ASP A 233 -1.65 11.81 -22.82
C ASP A 233 -1.79 12.03 -21.30
N PRO A 234 -2.92 12.62 -20.81
CA PRO A 234 -3.15 12.85 -19.39
C PRO A 234 -3.23 11.56 -18.57
N PHE A 235 -3.58 10.44 -19.17
CA PHE A 235 -3.65 9.12 -18.53
C PHE A 235 -2.45 8.24 -18.81
N TYR A 236 -1.40 8.81 -19.41
CA TYR A 236 -0.20 8.07 -19.73
C TYR A 236 0.36 7.34 -18.51
N PHE A 237 0.62 6.05 -18.70
CA PHE A 237 1.33 5.20 -17.76
C PHE A 237 2.12 4.17 -18.55
N ALA A 238 3.41 4.11 -18.35
CA ALA A 238 4.31 3.36 -19.21
C ALA A 238 4.01 1.85 -19.33
N TYR A 239 3.27 1.30 -18.36
CA TYR A 239 2.83 -0.10 -18.43
C TYR A 239 1.53 -0.32 -19.22
N THR A 240 0.72 0.72 -19.46
CA THR A 240 -0.61 0.56 -20.04
C THR A 240 -0.58 -0.15 -21.42
N GLY A 241 0.34 0.23 -22.28
CA GLY A 241 0.47 -0.40 -23.59
C GLY A 241 1.28 -1.70 -23.62
N LYS A 242 1.97 -2.02 -22.51
CA LYS A 242 2.83 -3.21 -22.43
C LYS A 242 2.13 -4.42 -21.81
N VAL A 243 0.98 -4.22 -21.15
CA VAL A 243 0.24 -5.30 -20.48
C VAL A 243 -0.08 -6.45 -21.43
N PHE A 244 -0.45 -6.15 -22.68
CA PHE A 244 -0.81 -7.15 -23.67
C PHE A 244 0.39 -7.69 -24.47
N SER A 245 1.63 -7.30 -24.14
CA SER A 245 2.83 -7.90 -24.75
C SER A 245 3.16 -9.29 -24.17
N GLY A 246 2.56 -9.68 -23.06
CA GLY A 246 2.50 -11.06 -22.59
C GLY A 246 3.60 -11.51 -21.65
N SER A 247 4.70 -10.75 -21.44
CA SER A 247 5.74 -11.14 -20.49
C SER A 247 6.15 -10.01 -19.53
N TYR A 248 6.55 -10.40 -18.31
CA TYR A 248 7.08 -9.47 -17.32
C TYR A 248 8.36 -8.75 -17.82
N GLU A 249 9.22 -9.45 -18.53
CA GLU A 249 10.45 -8.87 -19.11
C GLU A 249 10.13 -7.80 -20.15
N GLN A 250 9.15 -8.05 -21.00
CA GLN A 250 8.67 -7.05 -21.97
C GLN A 250 7.99 -5.86 -21.30
N LEU A 251 7.24 -6.10 -20.22
CA LEU A 251 6.61 -5.05 -19.44
C LEU A 251 7.67 -4.12 -18.79
N THR A 252 8.73 -4.68 -18.24
CA THR A 252 9.79 -3.95 -17.54
C THR A 252 10.91 -3.48 -18.46
N SER A 253 10.95 -3.93 -19.72
CA SER A 253 11.93 -3.48 -20.69
C SER A 253 11.84 -1.96 -20.91
N ILE A 254 12.99 -1.33 -21.01
CA ILE A 254 13.16 0.12 -21.14
C ILE A 254 12.73 0.60 -22.52
N GLN A 255 12.78 -0.27 -23.50
CA GLN A 255 12.34 0.06 -24.85
C GLN A 255 10.82 0.27 -24.82
N VAL A 256 10.43 1.52 -24.84
CA VAL A 256 9.06 1.91 -25.16
C VAL A 256 8.81 1.39 -26.58
N LYS A 257 7.96 0.36 -26.76
CA LYS A 257 7.49 0.02 -28.08
C LYS A 257 6.78 1.25 -28.61
N GLU A 258 7.18 1.72 -29.77
CA GLU A 258 6.55 2.86 -30.44
C GLU A 258 5.05 2.63 -30.67
N ASN A 259 4.61 1.36 -30.74
CA ASN A 259 3.20 0.98 -30.86
C ASN A 259 2.82 -0.02 -29.75
N PRO A 260 2.20 0.43 -28.66
CA PRO A 260 1.67 -0.48 -27.65
C PRO A 260 0.53 -1.34 -28.22
N ILE A 261 0.59 -2.64 -27.97
CA ILE A 261 -0.48 -3.57 -28.38
C ILE A 261 -1.71 -3.29 -27.51
N THR A 262 -2.85 -3.06 -28.14
CA THR A 262 -4.14 -2.89 -27.47
C THR A 262 -4.80 -4.25 -27.18
N ALA A 263 -5.80 -4.27 -26.28
CA ALA A 263 -6.58 -5.48 -26.02
C ALA A 263 -7.29 -6.01 -27.28
N SER A 264 -7.80 -5.11 -28.12
CA SER A 264 -8.44 -5.46 -29.39
C SER A 264 -7.47 -6.13 -30.36
N GLU A 265 -6.29 -5.55 -30.55
CA GLU A 265 -5.25 -6.13 -31.41
C GLU A 265 -4.77 -7.50 -30.90
N TYR A 266 -4.66 -7.65 -29.56
CA TYR A 266 -4.33 -8.96 -28.99
C TYR A 266 -5.41 -10.00 -29.31
N ILE A 267 -6.69 -9.63 -29.17
CA ILE A 267 -7.83 -10.52 -29.47
C ILE A 267 -7.90 -10.85 -30.97
N GLU A 268 -7.68 -9.88 -31.84
CA GLU A 268 -7.64 -10.08 -33.30
C GLU A 268 -6.52 -11.05 -33.70
N ASN A 269 -5.35 -10.94 -33.11
CA ASN A 269 -4.18 -11.75 -33.45
C ASN A 269 -4.19 -13.13 -32.78
N ASN A 270 -4.76 -13.29 -31.58
CA ASN A 270 -4.64 -14.51 -30.79
C ASN A 270 -6.00 -15.17 -30.46
N GLY A 271 -7.10 -14.46 -30.70
CA GLY A 271 -8.44 -14.91 -30.36
C GLY A 271 -8.87 -14.62 -28.93
N ILE A 272 -10.20 -14.53 -28.74
CA ILE A 272 -10.82 -14.17 -27.44
C ILE A 272 -10.58 -15.24 -26.36
N ILE A 273 -10.48 -16.53 -26.76
CA ILE A 273 -10.28 -17.63 -25.79
C ILE A 273 -8.93 -17.48 -25.10
N LEU A 274 -7.86 -17.23 -25.87
CA LEU A 274 -6.52 -17.06 -25.34
C LEU A 274 -6.39 -15.78 -24.49
N PHE A 275 -7.12 -14.71 -24.87
CA PHE A 275 -7.23 -13.51 -24.06
C PHE A 275 -7.85 -13.80 -22.68
N ILE A 276 -8.97 -14.53 -22.64
CA ILE A 276 -9.62 -14.91 -21.37
C ILE A 276 -8.70 -15.80 -20.53
N GLU A 277 -8.03 -16.77 -21.13
CA GLU A 277 -7.12 -17.67 -20.43
C GLU A 277 -5.95 -16.91 -19.80
N ASN A 278 -5.23 -16.10 -20.59
CA ASN A 278 -4.00 -15.44 -20.15
C ASN A 278 -4.25 -14.24 -19.23
N PHE A 279 -5.30 -13.45 -19.46
CA PHE A 279 -5.50 -12.21 -18.70
C PHE A 279 -6.60 -12.29 -17.65
N VAL A 280 -7.55 -13.21 -17.76
CA VAL A 280 -8.62 -13.34 -16.79
C VAL A 280 -8.37 -14.55 -15.88
N ILE A 281 -8.30 -15.76 -16.43
CA ILE A 281 -8.16 -16.99 -15.64
C ILE A 281 -6.81 -17.00 -14.91
N GLN A 282 -5.72 -16.73 -15.63
CA GLN A 282 -4.37 -16.65 -15.04
C GLN A 282 -4.29 -15.54 -13.96
N GLY A 283 -4.88 -14.36 -14.23
CA GLY A 283 -4.93 -13.27 -13.25
C GLY A 283 -5.67 -13.66 -11.97
N ILE A 284 -6.84 -14.28 -12.09
CA ILE A 284 -7.61 -14.78 -10.95
C ILE A 284 -6.82 -15.85 -10.18
N SER A 285 -6.21 -16.81 -10.90
CA SER A 285 -5.38 -17.86 -10.30
C SER A 285 -4.22 -17.27 -9.50
N ASN A 286 -3.49 -16.30 -10.06
CA ASN A 286 -2.37 -15.63 -9.41
C ASN A 286 -2.81 -14.81 -8.17
N ILE A 287 -3.98 -14.16 -8.22
CA ILE A 287 -4.57 -13.49 -7.05
C ILE A 287 -4.80 -14.50 -5.92
N PHE A 288 -5.45 -15.63 -6.18
CA PHE A 288 -5.71 -16.62 -5.15
C PHE A 288 -4.43 -17.26 -4.59
N GLN A 289 -3.47 -17.56 -5.44
CA GLN A 289 -2.15 -18.05 -5.00
C GLN A 289 -1.43 -17.03 -4.12
N THR A 290 -1.44 -15.76 -4.50
CA THR A 290 -0.80 -14.70 -3.72
C THR A 290 -1.55 -14.47 -2.41
N LEU A 291 -2.89 -14.44 -2.43
CA LEU A 291 -3.71 -14.34 -1.22
C LEU A 291 -3.40 -15.47 -0.25
N SER A 292 -3.32 -16.72 -0.70
CA SER A 292 -3.02 -17.87 0.19
C SER A 292 -1.68 -17.70 0.92
N ARG A 293 -0.70 -17.04 0.31
CA ARG A 293 0.62 -16.77 0.91
C ARG A 293 0.59 -15.62 1.91
N ILE A 294 -0.11 -14.52 1.56
CA ILE A 294 -0.12 -13.32 2.41
C ILE A 294 -1.15 -13.39 3.55
N LEU A 295 -2.11 -14.30 3.51
CA LEU A 295 -3.05 -14.52 4.62
C LEU A 295 -2.42 -15.27 5.80
N PHE A 296 -1.23 -15.82 5.63
CA PHE A 296 -0.48 -16.42 6.73
C PHE A 296 0.06 -15.31 7.67
N PRO A 297 0.12 -15.53 9.02
CA PRO A 297 -0.11 -16.80 9.69
C PRO A 297 -1.54 -17.03 10.21
N PHE A 298 -2.36 -16.02 10.47
CA PHE A 298 -3.62 -16.20 11.18
C PHE A 298 -4.87 -15.92 10.32
N LEU A 299 -4.76 -15.07 9.30
CA LEU A 299 -5.90 -14.76 8.43
C LEU A 299 -6.30 -15.96 7.57
N ILE A 300 -5.39 -16.87 7.27
CA ILE A 300 -5.63 -18.07 6.48
C ILE A 300 -6.70 -18.98 7.13
N ILE A 301 -6.81 -18.96 8.46
CA ILE A 301 -7.81 -19.72 9.22
C ILE A 301 -9.06 -18.87 9.46
N LEU A 302 -8.88 -17.63 9.92
CA LEU A 302 -9.99 -16.79 10.34
C LEU A 302 -10.86 -16.32 9.17
N LEU A 303 -10.25 -16.05 8.01
CA LEU A 303 -10.95 -15.49 6.87
C LEU A 303 -11.97 -16.46 6.24
N PRO A 304 -11.65 -17.73 5.91
CA PRO A 304 -12.64 -18.68 5.38
C PRO A 304 -13.84 -18.86 6.30
N ILE A 305 -13.60 -18.98 7.61
CA ILE A 305 -14.66 -19.10 8.62
C ILE A 305 -15.49 -17.81 8.66
N GLY A 306 -14.84 -16.65 8.60
CA GLY A 306 -15.51 -15.34 8.56
C GLY A 306 -16.35 -15.14 7.32
N ILE A 307 -15.85 -15.53 6.15
CA ILE A 307 -16.56 -15.54 4.88
C ILE A 307 -17.82 -16.40 4.99
N PHE A 308 -17.70 -17.62 5.48
CA PHE A 308 -18.82 -18.52 5.69
C PHE A 308 -19.90 -17.91 6.58
N PHE A 309 -19.50 -17.34 7.72
CA PHE A 309 -20.45 -16.68 8.62
C PHE A 309 -21.04 -15.38 8.07
N SER A 310 -20.35 -14.67 7.19
CA SER A 310 -20.83 -13.43 6.60
C SER A 310 -22.00 -13.62 5.63
N ILE A 311 -22.11 -14.79 5.00
CA ILE A 311 -23.20 -15.15 4.07
C ILE A 311 -24.52 -15.27 4.83
N ARG A 312 -24.50 -15.78 6.06
CA ARG A 312 -25.66 -15.86 6.95
C ARG A 312 -25.59 -14.74 7.99
N ALA A 313 -25.88 -13.54 7.58
CA ALA A 313 -25.87 -12.38 8.48
C ALA A 313 -27.05 -12.48 9.47
N PHE A 314 -26.73 -12.74 10.71
CA PHE A 314 -27.73 -12.83 11.80
C PHE A 314 -27.93 -11.50 12.54
N ASP A 315 -27.16 -10.46 12.25
CA ASP A 315 -27.10 -9.22 13.05
C ASP A 315 -27.46 -7.96 12.27
N GLN A 316 -27.77 -6.89 13.05
CA GLN A 316 -28.31 -5.60 12.59
C GLN A 316 -27.45 -4.82 11.60
N LYS A 317 -26.16 -5.16 11.43
CA LYS A 317 -25.24 -4.46 10.52
C LYS A 317 -25.04 -5.14 9.16
N THR A 318 -25.99 -5.94 8.73
CA THR A 318 -25.98 -6.69 7.46
C THR A 318 -25.67 -5.81 6.25
N LYS A 319 -26.16 -4.53 6.25
CA LYS A 319 -25.88 -3.57 5.17
C LYS A 319 -24.37 -3.37 4.96
N PHE A 320 -23.61 -3.12 6.01
CA PHE A 320 -22.18 -2.86 5.90
C PHE A 320 -21.38 -4.12 5.53
N ILE A 321 -21.79 -5.30 5.99
CA ILE A 321 -21.18 -6.58 5.57
C ILE A 321 -21.37 -6.80 4.06
N LYS A 322 -22.57 -6.51 3.50
CA LYS A 322 -22.80 -6.58 2.04
C LYS A 322 -21.93 -5.59 1.27
N ILE A 323 -21.78 -4.36 1.79
CA ILE A 323 -20.89 -3.37 1.18
C ILE A 323 -19.44 -3.86 1.21
N ASN A 324 -18.98 -4.47 2.30
CA ASN A 324 -17.63 -5.05 2.40
C ASN A 324 -17.38 -6.12 1.33
N TRP A 325 -18.38 -6.96 1.04
CA TRP A 325 -18.32 -7.90 -0.08
C TRP A 325 -18.11 -7.19 -1.42
N VAL A 326 -18.89 -6.13 -1.68
CA VAL A 326 -18.78 -5.35 -2.92
C VAL A 326 -17.37 -4.74 -3.05
N ILE A 327 -16.80 -4.20 -1.97
CA ILE A 327 -15.44 -3.65 -1.97
C ILE A 327 -14.43 -4.72 -2.36
N ILE A 328 -14.47 -5.88 -1.69
CA ILE A 328 -13.49 -6.95 -1.93
C ILE A 328 -13.62 -7.48 -3.36
N ILE A 329 -14.84 -7.79 -3.81
CA ILE A 329 -15.06 -8.32 -5.15
C ILE A 329 -14.59 -7.34 -6.23
N LEU A 330 -14.99 -6.06 -6.15
CA LEU A 330 -14.58 -5.05 -7.13
C LEU A 330 -13.06 -4.80 -7.08
N SER A 331 -12.46 -4.82 -5.89
CA SER A 331 -11.01 -4.69 -5.74
C SER A 331 -10.25 -5.86 -6.38
N LEU A 332 -10.69 -7.09 -6.16
CA LEU A 332 -10.06 -8.28 -6.78
C LEU A 332 -10.24 -8.29 -8.29
N LEU A 333 -11.44 -7.96 -8.78
CA LEU A 333 -11.71 -7.85 -10.22
C LEU A 333 -10.81 -6.80 -10.87
N SER A 334 -10.61 -5.65 -10.24
CA SER A 334 -9.75 -4.59 -10.79
C SER A 334 -8.28 -4.97 -10.87
N LEU A 335 -7.83 -5.89 -10.03
CA LEU A 335 -6.46 -6.37 -10.02
C LEU A 335 -6.21 -7.54 -10.98
N THR A 336 -7.26 -8.14 -11.56
CA THR A 336 -7.15 -9.36 -12.37
C THR A 336 -6.17 -9.17 -13.52
N LEU A 337 -6.30 -8.07 -14.28
CA LEU A 337 -5.39 -7.78 -15.39
C LEU A 337 -3.95 -7.54 -14.94
N THR A 338 -3.74 -6.85 -13.82
CA THR A 338 -2.40 -6.63 -13.28
C THR A 338 -1.76 -7.94 -12.84
N PHE A 339 -2.52 -8.81 -12.17
CA PHE A 339 -2.04 -10.09 -11.66
C PHE A 339 -1.83 -11.16 -12.75
N SER A 340 -2.34 -10.97 -13.94
CA SER A 340 -2.00 -11.86 -15.06
C SER A 340 -0.50 -11.78 -15.42
N ILE A 341 0.14 -10.64 -15.14
CA ILE A 341 1.52 -10.36 -15.53
C ILE A 341 2.43 -10.16 -14.31
N ILE A 342 1.97 -9.39 -13.32
CA ILE A 342 2.75 -9.04 -12.12
C ILE A 342 2.01 -9.51 -10.88
N ALA A 343 2.41 -10.66 -10.34
CA ALA A 343 1.82 -11.22 -9.10
C ALA A 343 2.52 -10.67 -7.84
N GLU A 344 2.56 -9.34 -7.70
CA GLU A 344 3.23 -8.66 -6.58
C GLU A 344 2.33 -8.60 -5.34
N LYS A 345 2.81 -9.13 -4.21
CA LYS A 345 2.07 -9.21 -2.93
C LYS A 345 1.52 -7.85 -2.47
N ARG A 346 2.31 -6.78 -2.65
CA ARG A 346 1.98 -5.40 -2.22
C ARG A 346 0.68 -4.88 -2.80
N TYR A 347 0.33 -5.30 -4.00
CA TYR A 347 -0.89 -4.84 -4.67
C TYR A 347 -2.17 -5.31 -3.99
N LEU A 348 -2.10 -6.35 -3.13
CA LEU A 348 -3.23 -6.85 -2.36
C LEU A 348 -3.34 -6.24 -0.95
N TYR A 349 -2.31 -5.55 -0.46
CA TYR A 349 -2.31 -5.09 0.93
C TYR A 349 -3.42 -4.09 1.27
N PHE A 350 -3.89 -3.29 0.32
CA PHE A 350 -4.97 -2.34 0.57
C PHE A 350 -6.33 -3.00 0.86
N ILE A 351 -6.48 -4.29 0.53
CA ILE A 351 -7.70 -5.06 0.80
C ILE A 351 -7.70 -5.61 2.23
N PHE A 352 -6.54 -5.69 2.90
CA PHE A 352 -6.41 -6.28 4.24
C PHE A 352 -7.41 -5.74 5.28
N PRO A 353 -7.67 -4.44 5.41
CA PRO A 353 -8.64 -3.94 6.38
C PRO A 353 -10.03 -4.55 6.20
N PHE A 354 -10.44 -4.77 4.94
CA PHE A 354 -11.72 -5.34 4.58
C PHE A 354 -11.78 -6.86 4.78
N LEU A 355 -10.67 -7.57 4.58
CA LEU A 355 -10.52 -8.99 4.90
C LEU A 355 -10.53 -9.21 6.43
N ILE A 356 -9.88 -8.34 7.18
CA ILE A 356 -9.82 -8.36 8.65
C ILE A 356 -11.23 -8.18 9.26
N ILE A 357 -12.11 -7.38 8.63
CA ILE A 357 -13.50 -7.30 9.06
C ILE A 357 -14.16 -8.67 9.01
N PHE A 358 -13.97 -9.46 7.93
CA PHE A 358 -14.48 -10.83 7.89
C PHE A 358 -13.79 -11.73 8.89
N ALA A 359 -12.47 -11.64 9.06
CA ALA A 359 -11.71 -12.44 10.03
C ALA A 359 -12.11 -12.16 11.49
N THR A 360 -12.69 -10.99 11.76
CA THR A 360 -13.20 -10.65 13.12
C THR A 360 -14.54 -11.33 13.44
N ILE A 361 -15.35 -11.68 12.44
CA ILE A 361 -16.68 -12.30 12.64
C ILE A 361 -16.60 -13.62 13.42
N PRO A 362 -15.73 -14.60 13.10
CA PRO A 362 -15.62 -15.84 13.86
C PRO A 362 -15.17 -15.60 15.31
N ILE A 363 -14.29 -14.62 15.57
CA ILE A 363 -13.86 -14.27 16.92
C ILE A 363 -15.05 -13.75 17.73
N GLN A 364 -15.84 -12.84 17.14
CA GLN A 364 -17.06 -12.33 17.76
C GLN A 364 -18.03 -13.46 18.06
N ARG A 365 -18.33 -14.31 17.08
CA ARG A 365 -19.29 -15.39 17.23
C ARG A 365 -18.86 -16.41 18.26
N PHE A 366 -17.61 -16.82 18.23
CA PHE A 366 -17.07 -17.72 19.25
C PHE A 366 -17.20 -17.11 20.65
N THR A 367 -16.82 -15.84 20.81
CA THR A 367 -16.84 -15.18 22.12
C THR A 367 -18.28 -14.93 22.63
N ASP A 368 -19.18 -14.44 21.77
CA ASP A 368 -20.52 -14.04 22.21
C ASP A 368 -21.49 -15.22 22.26
N TYR A 369 -21.44 -16.13 21.31
CA TYR A 369 -22.37 -17.27 21.21
C TYR A 369 -21.75 -18.59 21.66
N GLY A 370 -20.57 -18.96 21.12
CA GLY A 370 -19.91 -20.22 21.45
C GLY A 370 -19.66 -20.39 22.94
N LEU A 371 -19.02 -19.40 23.58
CA LEU A 371 -18.76 -19.44 25.02
C LEU A 371 -20.03 -19.30 25.87
N SER A 372 -21.09 -18.71 25.34
CA SER A 372 -22.39 -18.64 26.05
C SER A 372 -23.03 -19.97 26.18
N THR A 373 -22.88 -20.87 25.21
CA THR A 373 -23.40 -22.25 25.24
C THR A 373 -22.80 -23.03 26.42
N PHE A 374 -21.57 -22.70 26.83
CA PHE A 374 -20.89 -23.29 27.99
C PHE A 374 -21.09 -22.50 29.28
N SER A 375 -22.06 -21.57 29.33
CA SER A 375 -22.40 -20.73 30.49
C SER A 375 -21.22 -19.87 31.03
N PHE A 376 -20.28 -19.49 30.18
CA PHE A 376 -19.17 -18.64 30.59
C PHE A 376 -19.64 -17.23 31.01
N SER A 377 -19.12 -16.77 32.15
CA SER A 377 -19.36 -15.42 32.63
C SER A 377 -18.70 -14.38 31.72
N GLN A 378 -19.15 -13.13 31.81
CA GLN A 378 -18.57 -12.02 31.00
C GLN A 378 -17.07 -11.85 31.23
N ARG A 379 -16.58 -12.08 32.47
CA ARG A 379 -15.14 -12.06 32.78
C ARG A 379 -14.37 -13.14 32.02
N GLN A 380 -14.91 -14.37 32.01
CA GLN A 380 -14.29 -15.49 31.28
C GLN A 380 -14.28 -15.26 29.78
N LYS A 381 -15.35 -14.69 29.19
CA LYS A 381 -15.40 -14.32 27.78
C LYS A 381 -14.32 -13.26 27.42
N ASN A 382 -14.12 -12.28 28.29
CA ASN A 382 -13.09 -11.28 28.08
C ASN A 382 -11.67 -11.88 28.19
N ILE A 383 -11.45 -12.79 29.15
CA ILE A 383 -10.17 -13.51 29.26
C ILE A 383 -9.93 -14.36 28.01
N SER A 384 -10.93 -15.08 27.52
CA SER A 384 -10.82 -15.88 26.28
C SER A 384 -10.47 -15.02 25.08
N LEU A 385 -11.05 -13.81 24.98
CA LEU A 385 -10.71 -12.86 23.91
C LEU A 385 -9.25 -12.41 24.02
N ILE A 386 -8.77 -12.09 25.22
CA ILE A 386 -7.36 -11.72 25.45
C ILE A 386 -6.44 -12.87 25.04
N ILE A 387 -6.79 -14.11 25.39
CA ILE A 387 -6.02 -15.30 24.98
C ILE A 387 -5.95 -15.41 23.45
N ILE A 388 -7.08 -15.25 22.76
CA ILE A 388 -7.12 -15.29 21.28
C ILE A 388 -6.19 -14.22 20.69
N ILE A 389 -6.27 -12.96 21.16
CA ILE A 389 -5.41 -11.88 20.69
C ILE A 389 -3.93 -12.13 21.01
N SER A 390 -3.65 -12.72 22.18
CA SER A 390 -2.28 -13.11 22.55
C SER A 390 -1.71 -14.19 21.63
N ILE A 391 -2.52 -15.18 21.26
CA ILE A 391 -2.12 -16.22 20.29
C ILE A 391 -1.83 -15.58 18.91
N ILE A 392 -2.69 -14.68 18.45
CA ILE A 392 -2.50 -13.95 17.19
C ILE A 392 -1.20 -13.16 17.23
N LEU A 393 -0.93 -12.45 18.32
CA LEU A 393 0.32 -11.71 18.52
C LEU A 393 1.54 -12.64 18.49
N LEU A 394 1.49 -13.77 19.18
CA LEU A 394 2.58 -14.75 19.17
C LEU A 394 2.83 -15.32 17.77
N LEU A 395 1.77 -15.61 17.01
CA LEU A 395 1.88 -16.04 15.62
C LEU A 395 2.49 -14.93 14.74
N SER A 396 2.10 -13.68 14.99
CA SER A 396 2.67 -12.52 14.28
C SER A 396 4.16 -12.38 14.58
N VAL A 397 4.57 -12.40 15.85
CA VAL A 397 5.99 -12.35 16.26
C VAL A 397 6.79 -13.47 15.64
N TRP A 398 6.26 -14.71 15.74
CA TRP A 398 6.91 -15.90 15.17
C TRP A 398 7.10 -15.80 13.66
N PHE A 399 6.09 -15.28 12.95
CA PHE A 399 6.18 -15.10 11.51
C PHE A 399 7.11 -13.95 11.14
N THR A 400 7.03 -12.82 11.87
CA THR A 400 7.91 -11.66 11.67
C THR A 400 9.38 -12.03 11.88
N ALA A 401 9.68 -12.91 12.84
CA ALA A 401 11.05 -13.40 13.08
C ALA A 401 11.62 -14.25 11.92
N ARG A 402 10.77 -14.70 11.00
CA ARG A 402 11.17 -15.46 9.81
C ARG A 402 11.38 -14.60 8.56
N TYR A 403 11.03 -13.31 8.61
CA TYR A 403 11.41 -12.43 7.52
C TYR A 403 12.94 -12.33 7.48
N ASP A 404 13.45 -12.52 6.28
CA ASP A 404 14.88 -12.34 6.04
C ASP A 404 15.25 -10.90 6.36
N LYS A 405 16.13 -10.75 7.32
CA LYS A 405 16.81 -9.47 7.53
C LYS A 405 17.83 -9.31 6.41
N PRO A 406 18.15 -8.07 6.01
CA PRO A 406 19.26 -7.86 5.11
C PRO A 406 20.50 -8.56 5.66
N ASP A 407 21.15 -9.36 4.83
CA ASP A 407 22.46 -9.90 5.14
C ASP A 407 23.46 -8.74 5.06
N LEU A 408 23.83 -8.21 6.21
CA LEU A 408 24.70 -7.04 6.32
C LEU A 408 26.09 -7.31 5.72
N GLU A 409 26.59 -8.54 5.82
CA GLU A 409 27.87 -8.91 5.24
C GLU A 409 27.79 -8.84 3.70
N LEU A 410 26.78 -9.46 3.11
CA LEU A 410 26.52 -9.41 1.68
C LEU A 410 26.20 -7.98 1.19
N GLU A 411 25.45 -7.18 1.94
CA GLU A 411 25.18 -5.79 1.55
C GLU A 411 26.44 -4.92 1.63
N ASN A 412 27.31 -5.13 2.61
CA ASN A 412 28.61 -4.46 2.71
C ASN A 412 29.54 -4.86 1.54
N GLU A 413 29.58 -6.13 1.16
CA GLU A 413 30.32 -6.58 -0.04
C GLU A 413 29.83 -5.87 -1.31
N LYS A 414 28.52 -5.71 -1.47
CA LYS A 414 27.94 -4.96 -2.59
C LYS A 414 28.34 -3.48 -2.57
N ILE A 415 28.41 -2.88 -1.39
CA ILE A 415 28.88 -1.49 -1.20
C ILE A 415 30.37 -1.39 -1.58
N GLU A 416 31.21 -2.30 -1.08
CA GLU A 416 32.63 -2.34 -1.42
C GLU A 416 32.86 -2.56 -2.92
N PHE A 417 32.11 -3.48 -3.53
CA PHE A 417 32.16 -3.70 -4.97
C PHE A 417 31.74 -2.44 -5.76
N SER A 418 30.73 -1.72 -5.30
CA SER A 418 30.29 -0.48 -5.94
C SER A 418 31.37 0.60 -5.85
N ASN A 419 32.05 0.74 -4.71
CA ASN A 419 33.21 1.62 -4.53
C ASN A 419 34.37 1.23 -5.47
N PHE A 420 34.67 -0.06 -5.55
CA PHE A 420 35.70 -0.56 -6.47
C PHE A 420 35.35 -0.23 -7.93
N ALA A 421 34.10 -0.43 -8.33
CA ALA A 421 33.62 -0.16 -9.68
C ALA A 421 33.76 1.32 -10.06
N ILE A 422 33.44 2.24 -9.15
CA ILE A 422 33.57 3.69 -9.38
C ILE A 422 35.03 4.08 -9.56
N ASN A 423 35.93 3.54 -8.72
CA ASN A 423 37.31 3.97 -8.69
C ASN A 423 38.19 3.31 -9.76
N ASN A 424 37.87 2.11 -10.24
CA ASN A 424 38.75 1.29 -11.06
C ASN A 424 38.14 0.89 -12.42
N LEU A 425 36.84 1.02 -12.63
CA LEU A 425 36.19 0.60 -13.86
C LEU A 425 35.66 1.80 -14.64
N SER A 426 35.90 1.79 -15.97
CA SER A 426 35.30 2.75 -16.87
C SER A 426 33.93 2.24 -17.34
N GLY A 427 32.84 2.92 -16.93
CA GLY A 427 31.47 2.58 -17.32
C GLY A 427 30.51 2.51 -16.14
N ASN A 428 29.27 2.14 -16.40
CA ASN A 428 28.21 2.04 -15.40
C ASN A 428 27.87 0.57 -15.13
N LEU A 429 27.51 0.26 -13.88
CA LEU A 429 26.98 -1.05 -13.51
C LEU A 429 25.60 -1.27 -14.15
N GLN A 430 25.32 -2.51 -14.55
CA GLN A 430 24.00 -2.86 -15.06
C GLN A 430 23.02 -3.01 -13.90
N ARG A 431 21.74 -2.66 -14.15
CA ARG A 431 20.65 -2.78 -13.17
C ARG A 431 20.45 -4.23 -12.69
N GLU A 432 20.84 -5.21 -13.48
CA GLU A 432 20.77 -6.64 -13.13
C GLU A 432 21.63 -7.00 -11.92
N MET A 433 22.58 -6.14 -11.54
CA MET A 433 23.41 -6.30 -10.33
C MET A 433 22.64 -6.02 -9.02
N GLY A 434 21.34 -5.76 -9.09
CA GLY A 434 20.48 -5.55 -7.92
C GLY A 434 20.95 -4.38 -7.04
N HIS A 435 21.08 -4.60 -5.72
CA HIS A 435 21.46 -3.54 -4.79
C HIS A 435 22.85 -2.95 -5.05
N ALA A 436 23.79 -3.69 -5.65
CA ALA A 436 25.09 -3.14 -6.03
C ALA A 436 24.92 -1.98 -7.03
N PHE A 437 23.97 -2.07 -7.96
CA PHE A 437 23.65 -0.97 -8.85
C PHE A 437 23.06 0.25 -8.09
N ASP A 438 22.19 0.00 -7.13
CA ASP A 438 21.59 1.07 -6.30
C ASP A 438 22.69 1.80 -5.49
N TYR A 439 23.61 1.07 -4.86
CA TYR A 439 24.72 1.66 -4.11
C TYR A 439 25.70 2.40 -5.01
N TYR A 440 26.04 1.85 -6.18
CA TYR A 440 26.85 2.54 -7.18
C TYR A 440 26.22 3.87 -7.60
N ALA A 441 24.91 3.87 -7.88
CA ALA A 441 24.18 5.08 -8.24
C ALA A 441 24.19 6.13 -7.12
N LEU A 442 24.04 5.70 -5.85
CA LEU A 442 24.10 6.57 -4.69
C LEU A 442 25.48 7.21 -4.49
N MET A 443 26.55 6.46 -4.71
CA MET A 443 27.91 6.94 -4.57
C MET A 443 28.32 7.96 -5.64
N LEU A 444 27.62 7.98 -6.79
CA LEU A 444 27.80 9.02 -7.82
C LEU A 444 27.15 10.34 -7.40
N ILE A 445 26.40 10.39 -6.32
CA ILE A 445 25.69 11.56 -5.82
C ILE A 445 26.45 12.14 -4.62
N ASP A 446 27.47 12.96 -4.88
CA ASP A 446 28.29 13.60 -3.82
C ASP A 446 27.49 14.62 -3.01
N ASP A 447 26.54 15.30 -3.64
CA ASP A 447 25.64 16.29 -3.04
C ASP A 447 24.22 16.08 -3.58
N PRO A 448 23.34 15.38 -2.84
CA PRO A 448 21.99 15.08 -3.28
C PRO A 448 21.19 16.33 -3.69
N LYS A 449 21.34 17.44 -2.99
CA LYS A 449 20.66 18.69 -3.33
C LYS A 449 21.37 19.47 -4.46
N GLY A 450 22.69 19.50 -4.48
CA GLY A 450 23.49 20.23 -5.46
C GLY A 450 23.49 19.55 -6.83
N ASN A 451 23.72 18.25 -6.87
CA ASN A 451 23.76 17.48 -8.12
C ASN A 451 22.41 17.41 -8.82
N PHE A 452 21.31 17.36 -8.08
CA PHE A 452 19.97 17.36 -8.67
C PHE A 452 19.56 18.69 -9.30
N LYS A 453 20.18 19.83 -8.98
CA LYS A 453 19.89 21.12 -9.66
C LYS A 453 20.20 21.09 -11.16
N ASN A 454 21.20 20.30 -11.57
CA ASN A 454 21.61 20.17 -12.95
C ASN A 454 21.13 18.88 -13.61
N CYS A 455 20.42 18.05 -12.86
CA CYS A 455 19.94 16.77 -13.27
C CYS A 455 18.47 16.86 -13.67
N LYS A 456 18.20 16.86 -14.97
CA LYS A 456 16.88 16.48 -15.44
C LYS A 456 16.73 15.00 -15.13
N VAL A 457 15.72 14.64 -14.32
CA VAL A 457 15.37 13.23 -14.09
C VAL A 457 15.13 12.59 -15.45
N ASN A 458 16.16 11.99 -15.99
CA ASN A 458 16.09 11.37 -17.30
C ASN A 458 15.47 10.01 -17.10
N PHE A 459 14.21 9.84 -17.48
CA PHE A 459 13.45 8.60 -17.30
C PHE A 459 14.04 7.39 -18.02
N VAL A 460 15.08 7.58 -18.82
CA VAL A 460 15.86 6.51 -19.45
C VAL A 460 16.85 5.89 -18.46
N SER A 461 17.37 6.68 -17.51
CA SER A 461 18.12 6.20 -16.35
C SER A 461 17.23 6.45 -15.12
N ASP A 462 16.83 5.44 -14.37
CA ASP A 462 16.02 5.61 -13.16
C ASP A 462 16.72 6.47 -12.08
N TYR A 463 17.99 6.80 -12.29
CA TYR A 463 18.83 7.58 -11.39
C TYR A 463 19.57 8.67 -12.15
N CYS A 464 19.62 9.82 -11.56
CA CYS A 464 20.32 10.98 -12.09
C CYS A 464 21.81 10.71 -12.33
N GLY A 465 22.33 11.10 -13.49
CA GLY A 465 23.76 10.96 -13.83
C GLY A 465 24.16 9.60 -14.40
N ILE A 466 23.27 8.60 -14.42
CA ILE A 466 23.58 7.30 -15.02
C ILE A 466 23.01 7.27 -16.44
N ASP A 467 23.85 7.49 -17.43
CA ASP A 467 23.48 7.35 -18.84
C ASP A 467 23.56 5.86 -19.23
N ARG A 468 22.41 5.26 -19.46
CA ARG A 468 22.30 3.86 -19.91
C ARG A 468 22.89 3.63 -21.31
N SER A 469 23.03 4.66 -22.12
CA SER A 469 23.71 4.54 -23.42
C SER A 469 25.21 4.26 -23.28
N GLN A 470 25.78 4.53 -22.10
CA GLN A 470 27.18 4.27 -21.77
C GLN A 470 27.38 2.95 -20.99
N MET A 471 26.37 2.09 -20.89
CA MET A 471 26.50 0.78 -20.24
C MET A 471 27.52 -0.08 -20.97
N VAL A 472 28.63 -0.35 -20.30
CA VAL A 472 29.68 -1.24 -20.78
C VAL A 472 29.30 -2.69 -20.44
N ASN A 473 29.70 -3.58 -21.36
CA ASN A 473 29.57 -5.04 -21.34
C ASN A 473 29.55 -5.68 -19.96
N ARG A 474 28.69 -6.69 -19.79
CA ARG A 474 28.55 -7.54 -18.61
C ARG A 474 29.86 -7.76 -17.88
N ILE A 475 29.96 -7.24 -16.67
CA ILE A 475 30.97 -7.70 -15.71
C ILE A 475 30.42 -9.01 -15.15
N THR A 476 30.90 -10.11 -15.66
CA THR A 476 30.68 -11.44 -15.08
C THR A 476 31.65 -11.60 -13.94
N VAL A 477 31.23 -11.37 -12.72
CA VAL A 477 32.00 -11.79 -11.54
C VAL A 477 31.77 -13.28 -11.42
N THR A 478 32.73 -14.07 -11.85
CA THR A 478 32.79 -15.50 -11.51
C THR A 478 33.24 -15.61 -10.06
N GLY A 479 32.46 -16.33 -9.23
CA GLY A 479 32.60 -16.41 -7.77
C GLY A 479 33.93 -16.98 -7.20
N ASP A 480 35.00 -17.03 -7.97
CA ASP A 480 36.31 -17.55 -7.56
C ASP A 480 37.38 -16.44 -7.36
N SER A 481 36.97 -15.16 -7.30
CA SER A 481 37.96 -14.06 -7.24
C SER A 481 37.51 -12.89 -6.32
N LEU A 482 36.82 -13.21 -5.23
CA LEU A 482 36.67 -12.31 -4.06
C LEU A 482 37.15 -13.03 -2.82
#